data_6aae872d20644a9816ce313301bde285
#
_entry.id   6aae872d20644a9816ce313301bde285
#
_cell.length_a   1.000
_cell.length_b   1.000
_cell.length_c   1.000
_cell.angle_alpha   90.00
_cell.angle_beta   90.00
_cell.angle_gamma   90.00
#
_symmetry.space_group_name_H-M   'P 1'
#
loop_
_entity.id
_entity.type
_entity.pdbx_description
1 polymer ?
#
loop_
_entity_poly.entity_id
_entity_poly.type
_entity_poly.pdbx_seq_one_letter_code
_entity_poly.pdbx_strand_id
1 'polypeptide(L)'
;HMYSRNLFVLDFVRRFFVSCVQIFKEVFMNILYVILLSVFSLIVLFLLAKLIGYRQMSEMSMFDYISGITIGSIAAEMATSLDSSFLEPLTAMIVYGLITALLAFITSKNMKVRRFISGSPYILFNDGHLYEGNFKKGHIDLSEFLVQCRLNGFFDLKELQTAILDENGRISFLA
;
A
#
# COMPACT_ATOMS: atom_id res chain seq x y z
N HIS A 1 -47.27 32.64 39.48
CA HIS A 1 -45.81 32.29 39.51
C HIS A 1 -45.54 30.82 39.18
N MET A 2 -46.42 29.86 39.48
CA MET A 2 -46.20 28.43 39.25
C MET A 2 -46.44 27.99 37.80
N TYR A 3 -47.34 28.67 37.08
CA TYR A 3 -47.67 28.35 35.68
C TYR A 3 -46.56 28.74 34.69
N SER A 4 -45.84 29.84 34.93
CA SER A 4 -44.73 30.33 34.13
C SER A 4 -43.48 29.41 34.20
N ARG A 5 -43.24 28.78 35.34
CA ARG A 5 -42.14 27.85 35.57
C ARG A 5 -42.30 26.53 34.80
N ASN A 6 -43.53 26.02 34.74
CA ASN A 6 -43.83 24.78 34.01
C ASN A 6 -43.71 24.97 32.49
N LEU A 7 -44.05 26.14 31.97
CA LEU A 7 -43.92 26.47 30.55
C LEU A 7 -42.44 26.54 30.12
N PHE A 8 -41.60 27.12 30.99
CA PHE A 8 -40.14 27.22 30.74
C PHE A 8 -39.47 25.84 30.74
N VAL A 9 -39.85 24.97 31.67
CA VAL A 9 -39.32 23.58 31.73
C VAL A 9 -39.75 22.78 30.50
N LEU A 10 -41.00 22.90 30.07
CA LEU A 10 -41.50 22.21 28.86
C LEU A 10 -40.80 22.70 27.60
N ASP A 11 -40.54 24.00 27.46
CA ASP A 11 -39.83 24.53 26.29
C ASP A 11 -38.34 24.12 26.29
N PHE A 12 -37.71 24.07 27.47
CA PHE A 12 -36.35 23.55 27.62
C PHE A 12 -36.23 22.07 27.24
N VAL A 13 -37.15 21.22 27.74
CA VAL A 13 -37.18 19.79 27.42
C VAL A 13 -37.42 19.56 25.92
N ARG A 14 -38.35 20.32 25.34
CA ARG A 14 -38.64 20.25 23.91
C ARG A 14 -37.42 20.62 23.06
N ARG A 15 -36.69 21.70 23.38
CA ARG A 15 -35.48 22.13 22.67
C ARG A 15 -34.37 21.11 22.83
N PHE A 16 -34.20 20.57 24.03
CA PHE A 16 -33.20 19.50 24.28
C PHE A 16 -33.52 18.26 23.45
N PHE A 17 -34.78 17.83 23.41
CA PHE A 17 -35.16 16.64 22.62
C PHE A 17 -35.00 16.87 21.12
N VAL A 18 -35.37 18.05 20.61
CA VAL A 18 -35.17 18.41 19.19
C VAL A 18 -33.69 18.45 18.84
N SER A 19 -32.84 19.03 19.68
CA SER A 19 -31.37 19.02 19.47
C SER A 19 -30.80 17.61 19.47
N CYS A 20 -31.21 16.74 20.40
CA CYS A 20 -30.76 15.35 20.42
C CYS A 20 -31.15 14.59 19.14
N VAL A 21 -32.38 14.79 18.65
CA VAL A 21 -32.84 14.14 17.40
C VAL A 21 -32.07 14.67 16.18
N GLN A 22 -31.77 15.98 16.13
CA GLN A 22 -30.97 16.55 15.05
C GLN A 22 -29.53 15.98 15.05
N ILE A 23 -28.88 15.99 16.21
CA ILE A 23 -27.52 15.41 16.35
C ILE A 23 -27.52 13.94 15.92
N PHE A 24 -28.49 13.15 16.37
CA PHE A 24 -28.60 11.75 15.98
C PHE A 24 -28.74 11.57 14.46
N LYS A 25 -29.58 12.41 13.83
CA LYS A 25 -29.80 12.40 12.38
C LYS A 25 -28.50 12.75 11.61
N GLU A 26 -27.80 13.80 12.06
CA GLU A 26 -26.53 14.20 11.45
C GLU A 26 -25.47 13.10 11.57
N VAL A 27 -25.30 12.51 12.75
CA VAL A 27 -24.36 11.40 12.97
C VAL A 27 -24.72 10.20 12.10
N PHE A 28 -26.00 9.85 12.01
CA PHE A 28 -26.45 8.73 11.18
C PHE A 28 -26.18 8.99 9.68
N MET A 29 -26.46 10.21 9.20
CA MET A 29 -26.18 10.58 7.80
C MET A 29 -24.69 10.57 7.49
N ASN A 30 -23.85 11.06 8.41
CA ASN A 30 -22.41 11.03 8.25
C ASN A 30 -21.86 9.59 8.20
N ILE A 31 -22.35 8.70 9.06
CA ILE A 31 -21.98 7.28 9.05
C ILE A 31 -22.37 6.64 7.70
N LEU A 32 -23.58 6.88 7.22
CA LEU A 32 -24.05 6.35 5.93
C LEU A 32 -23.17 6.87 4.77
N TYR A 33 -22.82 8.15 4.80
CA TYR A 33 -21.94 8.77 3.81
C TYR A 33 -20.55 8.15 3.81
N VAL A 34 -19.95 7.93 4.98
CA VAL A 34 -18.64 7.23 5.11
C VAL A 34 -18.71 5.81 4.56
N ILE A 35 -19.80 5.07 4.83
CA ILE A 35 -19.97 3.72 4.29
C ILE A 35 -19.99 3.75 2.75
N LEU A 36 -20.75 4.66 2.15
CA LEU A 36 -20.83 4.79 0.70
C LEU A 36 -19.50 5.20 0.08
N LEU A 37 -18.79 6.17 0.67
CA LEU A 37 -17.46 6.58 0.22
C LEU A 37 -16.44 5.45 0.34
N SER A 38 -16.50 4.67 1.42
CA SER A 38 -15.59 3.53 1.63
C SER A 38 -15.78 2.46 0.55
N VAL A 39 -17.03 2.12 0.23
CA VAL A 39 -17.34 1.17 -0.85
C VAL A 39 -16.88 1.72 -2.19
N PHE A 40 -17.13 3.00 -2.48
CA PHE A 40 -16.71 3.65 -3.70
C PHE A 40 -15.18 3.69 -3.82
N SER A 41 -14.48 4.09 -2.75
CA SER A 41 -13.02 4.07 -2.66
C SER A 41 -12.42 2.69 -2.97
N LEU A 42 -13.00 1.64 -2.37
CA LEU A 42 -12.59 0.26 -2.60
C LEU A 42 -12.75 -0.15 -4.07
N ILE A 43 -13.86 0.21 -4.71
CA ILE A 43 -14.10 -0.08 -6.13
C ILE A 43 -13.06 0.61 -7.01
N VAL A 44 -12.80 1.92 -6.78
CA VAL A 44 -11.82 2.67 -7.56
C VAL A 44 -10.41 2.08 -7.36
N LEU A 45 -10.03 1.77 -6.10
CA LEU A 45 -8.76 1.13 -5.79
C LEU A 45 -8.61 -0.22 -6.51
N PHE A 46 -9.66 -1.04 -6.52
CA PHE A 46 -9.65 -2.33 -7.22
C PHE A 46 -9.48 -2.16 -8.74
N LEU A 47 -10.17 -1.19 -9.35
CA LEU A 47 -10.03 -0.90 -10.78
C LEU A 47 -8.63 -0.43 -11.14
N LEU A 48 -8.03 0.45 -10.31
CA LEU A 48 -6.65 0.91 -10.51
C LEU A 48 -5.65 -0.23 -10.34
N ALA A 49 -5.81 -1.07 -9.32
CA ALA A 49 -4.96 -2.25 -9.13
C ALA A 49 -5.01 -3.19 -10.35
N LYS A 50 -6.20 -3.37 -10.95
CA LYS A 50 -6.37 -4.16 -12.17
C LYS A 50 -5.67 -3.54 -13.39
N LEU A 51 -5.63 -2.21 -13.49
CA LEU A 51 -4.90 -1.49 -14.55
C LEU A 51 -3.38 -1.62 -14.41
N ILE A 52 -2.86 -1.59 -13.18
CA ILE A 52 -1.43 -1.74 -12.90
C ILE A 52 -0.94 -3.15 -13.26
N GLY A 53 -1.81 -4.16 -13.18
CA GLY A 53 -1.56 -5.53 -13.60
C GLY A 53 -1.40 -6.52 -12.44
N TYR A 54 -1.49 -7.82 -12.79
CA TYR A 54 -1.39 -8.93 -11.84
C TYR A 54 0.07 -9.26 -11.56
N ARG A 55 0.69 -8.59 -10.61
CA ARG A 55 1.97 -9.03 -10.05
C ARG A 55 1.73 -9.79 -8.75
N GLN A 56 2.36 -10.94 -8.60
CA GLN A 56 2.33 -11.64 -7.32
C GLN A 56 3.00 -10.75 -6.27
N MET A 57 2.45 -10.68 -5.07
CA MET A 57 3.02 -9.84 -3.99
C MET A 57 4.48 -10.19 -3.70
N SER A 58 4.88 -11.44 -3.96
CA SER A 58 6.26 -11.92 -3.82
C SER A 58 7.22 -11.40 -4.89
N GLU A 59 6.71 -10.84 -5.99
CA GLU A 59 7.50 -10.31 -7.12
C GLU A 59 7.41 -8.79 -7.25
N MET A 60 6.79 -8.12 -6.27
CA MET A 60 6.69 -6.66 -6.25
C MET A 60 8.09 -6.04 -6.09
N SER A 61 8.39 -5.07 -6.97
CA SER A 61 9.56 -4.21 -6.81
C SER A 61 9.32 -3.23 -5.64
N MET A 62 10.40 -2.64 -5.12
CA MET A 62 10.30 -1.58 -4.10
C MET A 62 9.39 -0.44 -4.55
N PHE A 63 9.42 -0.09 -5.84
CA PHE A 63 8.56 0.95 -6.43
C PHE A 63 7.07 0.56 -6.38
N ASP A 64 6.73 -0.69 -6.73
CA ASP A 64 5.34 -1.20 -6.68
C ASP A 64 4.81 -1.16 -5.24
N TYR A 65 5.66 -1.51 -4.26
CA TYR A 65 5.32 -1.48 -2.84
C TYR A 65 5.02 -0.05 -2.35
N ILE A 66 5.90 0.91 -2.63
CA ILE A 66 5.72 2.33 -2.25
C ILE A 66 4.46 2.90 -2.92
N SER A 67 4.27 2.62 -4.21
CA SER A 67 3.09 3.09 -4.96
C SER A 67 1.80 2.52 -4.39
N GLY A 68 1.79 1.24 -4.02
CA GLY A 68 0.64 0.58 -3.40
C GLY A 68 0.26 1.18 -2.06
N ILE A 69 1.24 1.49 -1.20
CA ILE A 69 1.01 2.16 0.09
C ILE A 69 0.44 3.57 -0.13
N THR A 70 1.02 4.35 -1.06
CA THR A 70 0.57 5.71 -1.34
C THR A 70 -0.86 5.74 -1.87
N ILE A 71 -1.19 4.90 -2.85
CA ILE A 71 -2.55 4.81 -3.41
C ILE A 71 -3.53 4.33 -2.33
N GLY A 72 -3.14 3.36 -1.49
CA GLY A 72 -3.95 2.88 -0.38
C GLY A 72 -4.23 3.96 0.67
N SER A 73 -3.25 4.80 0.99
CA SER A 73 -3.41 5.93 1.91
C SER A 73 -4.39 6.98 1.37
N ILE A 74 -4.29 7.33 0.08
CA ILE A 74 -5.21 8.25 -0.59
C ILE A 74 -6.64 7.66 -0.62
N ALA A 75 -6.77 6.35 -0.84
CA ALA A 75 -8.06 5.66 -0.80
C ALA A 75 -8.70 5.70 0.60
N ALA A 76 -7.91 5.57 1.65
CA ALA A 76 -8.37 5.70 3.04
C ALA A 76 -8.81 7.14 3.35
N GLU A 77 -8.06 8.14 2.91
CA GLU A 77 -8.43 9.55 3.04
C GLU A 77 -9.75 9.84 2.33
N MET A 78 -9.93 9.35 1.10
CA MET A 78 -11.18 9.50 0.35
C MET A 78 -12.37 8.88 1.07
N ALA A 79 -12.18 7.74 1.74
CA ALA A 79 -13.23 7.04 2.48
C ALA A 79 -13.71 7.82 3.72
N THR A 80 -12.85 8.64 4.34
CA THR A 80 -13.11 9.34 5.60
C THR A 80 -13.34 10.84 5.45
N SER A 81 -13.29 11.39 4.24
CA SER A 81 -13.48 12.81 3.95
C SER A 81 -14.94 13.23 4.14
N LEU A 82 -15.28 13.76 5.32
CA LEU A 82 -16.61 14.31 5.64
C LEU A 82 -16.74 15.80 5.27
N ASP A 83 -15.66 16.57 5.45
CA ASP A 83 -15.66 18.02 5.35
C ASP A 83 -15.00 18.54 4.07
N SER A 84 -14.26 17.72 3.34
CA SER A 84 -13.58 18.08 2.10
C SER A 84 -14.26 17.44 0.89
N SER A 85 -14.06 18.07 -0.27
CA SER A 85 -14.50 17.51 -1.54
C SER A 85 -13.82 16.16 -1.78
N PHE A 86 -14.59 15.08 -1.87
CA PHE A 86 -14.05 13.73 -2.23
C PHE A 86 -13.35 13.72 -3.59
N LEU A 87 -13.53 14.76 -4.40
CA LEU A 87 -12.92 14.92 -5.72
C LEU A 87 -11.41 15.10 -5.64
N GLU A 88 -10.88 15.71 -4.59
CA GLU A 88 -9.44 15.93 -4.44
C GLU A 88 -8.69 14.61 -4.24
N PRO A 89 -9.02 13.77 -3.25
CA PRO A 89 -8.40 12.45 -3.10
C PRO A 89 -8.67 11.54 -4.29
N LEU A 90 -9.86 11.60 -4.90
CA LEU A 90 -10.19 10.83 -6.10
C LEU A 90 -9.26 11.21 -7.26
N THR A 91 -9.07 12.50 -7.51
CA THR A 91 -8.17 12.99 -8.57
C THR A 91 -6.73 12.55 -8.30
N ALA A 92 -6.26 12.70 -7.05
CA ALA A 92 -4.93 12.25 -6.66
C ALA A 92 -4.75 10.75 -6.88
N MET A 93 -5.72 9.92 -6.48
CA MET A 93 -5.68 8.47 -6.65
C MET A 93 -5.64 8.07 -8.14
N ILE A 94 -6.43 8.71 -9.00
CA ILE A 94 -6.42 8.48 -10.45
C ILE A 94 -5.06 8.85 -11.05
N VAL A 95 -4.51 10.02 -10.70
CA VAL A 95 -3.21 10.48 -11.20
C VAL A 95 -2.09 9.52 -10.78
N TYR A 96 -2.02 9.14 -9.50
CA TYR A 96 -1.04 8.17 -9.02
C TYR A 96 -1.19 6.81 -9.69
N GLY A 97 -2.41 6.32 -9.83
CA GLY A 97 -2.69 5.05 -10.51
C GLY A 97 -2.27 5.06 -11.97
N LEU A 98 -2.56 6.13 -12.71
CA LEU A 98 -2.14 6.29 -14.11
C LEU A 98 -0.62 6.38 -14.27
N ILE A 99 0.05 7.15 -13.40
CA ILE A 99 1.52 7.24 -13.41
C ILE A 99 2.13 5.87 -13.13
N THR A 100 1.64 5.16 -12.12
CA THR A 100 2.13 3.81 -11.78
C THR A 100 1.90 2.82 -12.93
N ALA A 101 0.72 2.81 -13.54
CA ALA A 101 0.42 1.97 -14.69
C ALA A 101 1.30 2.31 -15.91
N LEU A 102 1.54 3.60 -16.18
CA LEU A 102 2.42 4.06 -17.25
C LEU A 102 3.87 3.62 -17.00
N LEU A 103 4.38 3.76 -15.78
CA LEU A 103 5.72 3.31 -15.41
C LEU A 103 5.83 1.79 -15.51
N ALA A 104 4.83 1.03 -15.07
CA ALA A 104 4.79 -0.43 -15.25
C ALA A 104 4.84 -0.81 -16.73
N PHE A 105 4.13 -0.11 -17.60
CA PHE A 105 4.17 -0.32 -19.04
C PHE A 105 5.54 0.03 -19.64
N ILE A 106 6.14 1.15 -19.27
CA ILE A 106 7.47 1.56 -19.77
C ILE A 106 8.56 0.58 -19.31
N THR A 107 8.53 0.15 -18.04
CA THR A 107 9.48 -0.83 -17.49
C THR A 107 9.36 -2.20 -18.15
N SER A 108 8.16 -2.61 -18.58
CA SER A 108 7.97 -3.86 -19.32
C SER A 108 8.59 -3.84 -20.72
N LYS A 109 8.72 -2.66 -21.34
CA LYS A 109 9.25 -2.48 -22.68
C LYS A 109 10.71 -2.10 -22.74
N ASN A 110 11.27 -1.51 -21.67
CA ASN A 110 12.61 -0.93 -21.67
C ASN A 110 13.46 -1.46 -20.49
N MET A 111 14.44 -2.32 -20.80
CA MET A 111 15.35 -2.90 -19.81
C MET A 111 16.20 -1.87 -19.06
N LYS A 112 16.54 -0.72 -19.67
CA LYS A 112 17.31 0.34 -18.98
C LYS A 112 16.46 1.01 -17.91
N VAL A 113 15.19 1.32 -18.24
CA VAL A 113 14.24 1.91 -17.28
C VAL A 113 13.91 0.92 -16.18
N ARG A 114 13.72 -0.35 -16.50
CA ARG A 114 13.51 -1.42 -15.53
C ARG A 114 14.67 -1.49 -14.52
N ARG A 115 15.92 -1.52 -14.99
CA ARG A 115 17.11 -1.55 -14.11
C ARG A 115 17.21 -0.31 -13.21
N PHE A 116 16.79 0.84 -13.70
CA PHE A 116 16.80 2.07 -12.92
C PHE A 116 15.73 2.08 -11.82
N ILE A 117 14.51 1.60 -12.11
CA ILE A 117 13.37 1.66 -11.18
C ILE A 117 13.35 0.44 -10.24
N SER A 118 13.51 -0.76 -10.78
CA SER A 118 13.39 -2.02 -10.02
C SER A 118 14.74 -2.53 -9.50
N GLY A 119 15.85 -2.01 -10.06
CA GLY A 119 17.18 -2.51 -9.77
C GLY A 119 17.66 -3.58 -10.74
N SER A 120 18.73 -4.25 -10.39
CA SER A 120 19.32 -5.36 -11.14
C SER A 120 19.64 -6.51 -10.20
N PRO A 121 19.51 -7.76 -10.62
CA PRO A 121 19.94 -8.88 -9.80
C PRO A 121 21.47 -8.87 -9.64
N TYR A 122 21.95 -9.33 -8.48
CA TYR A 122 23.36 -9.44 -8.16
C TYR A 122 23.73 -10.88 -7.85
N ILE A 123 24.74 -11.42 -8.51
CA ILE A 123 25.33 -12.72 -8.16
C ILE A 123 26.08 -12.53 -6.84
N LEU A 124 25.64 -13.22 -5.79
CA LEU A 124 26.28 -13.19 -4.47
C LEU A 124 27.35 -14.30 -4.35
N PHE A 125 27.05 -15.46 -4.93
CA PHE A 125 27.90 -16.63 -4.88
C PHE A 125 27.86 -17.38 -6.22
N ASN A 126 28.97 -17.83 -6.71
CA ASN A 126 29.04 -18.69 -7.90
C ASN A 126 30.30 -19.56 -7.87
N ASP A 127 30.15 -20.87 -8.07
CA ASP A 127 31.21 -21.87 -8.15
C ASP A 127 32.27 -21.72 -7.05
N GLY A 128 31.83 -21.65 -5.78
CA GLY A 128 32.72 -21.55 -4.61
C GLY A 128 33.24 -20.14 -4.31
N HIS A 129 32.89 -19.13 -5.10
CA HIS A 129 33.36 -17.76 -4.91
C HIS A 129 32.24 -16.81 -4.43
N LEU A 130 32.53 -16.05 -3.35
CA LEU A 130 31.70 -14.98 -2.84
C LEU A 130 32.07 -13.64 -3.51
N TYR A 131 31.07 -12.91 -4.00
CA TYR A 131 31.23 -11.61 -4.64
C TYR A 131 31.01 -10.48 -3.67
N GLU A 132 31.95 -10.16 -2.78
CA GLU A 132 31.83 -9.15 -1.72
C GLU A 132 31.34 -7.79 -2.23
N GLY A 133 31.78 -7.35 -3.41
CA GLY A 133 31.31 -6.10 -4.01
C GLY A 133 29.82 -6.08 -4.30
N ASN A 134 29.22 -7.23 -4.58
CA ASN A 134 27.81 -7.37 -4.85
C ASN A 134 26.98 -7.42 -3.56
N PHE A 135 27.54 -7.97 -2.47
CA PHE A 135 26.94 -7.88 -1.14
C PHE A 135 26.76 -6.42 -0.70
N LYS A 136 27.81 -5.60 -0.89
CA LYS A 136 27.75 -4.15 -0.59
C LYS A 136 26.72 -3.41 -1.44
N LYS A 137 26.63 -3.73 -2.75
CA LYS A 137 25.64 -3.11 -3.66
C LYS A 137 24.20 -3.54 -3.34
N GLY A 138 24.02 -4.79 -2.94
CA GLY A 138 22.73 -5.36 -2.56
C GLY A 138 22.29 -5.00 -1.14
N HIS A 139 23.15 -4.32 -0.34
CA HIS A 139 22.93 -4.00 1.06
C HIS A 139 22.55 -5.24 1.91
N ILE A 140 23.14 -6.38 1.61
CA ILE A 140 22.96 -7.63 2.35
C ILE A 140 24.29 -8.02 2.99
N ASP A 141 24.26 -8.53 4.21
CA ASP A 141 25.45 -9.02 4.88
C ASP A 141 25.63 -10.55 4.71
N LEU A 142 26.84 -11.03 5.00
CA LEU A 142 27.16 -12.45 4.90
C LEU A 142 26.35 -13.31 5.87
N SER A 143 26.02 -12.77 7.06
CA SER A 143 25.25 -13.51 8.07
C SER A 143 23.83 -13.76 7.59
N GLU A 144 23.20 -12.72 6.99
CA GLU A 144 21.87 -12.80 6.39
C GLU A 144 21.87 -13.80 5.22
N PHE A 145 22.87 -13.74 4.33
CA PHE A 145 23.03 -14.70 3.23
C PHE A 145 23.10 -16.14 3.74
N LEU A 146 23.94 -16.41 4.77
CA LEU A 146 24.06 -17.74 5.34
C LEU A 146 22.78 -18.22 6.04
N VAL A 147 21.99 -17.31 6.63
CA VAL A 147 20.66 -17.65 7.15
C VAL A 147 19.75 -18.08 6.02
N GLN A 148 19.71 -17.33 4.92
CA GLN A 148 18.89 -17.67 3.75
C GLN A 148 19.32 -18.99 3.11
N CYS A 149 20.62 -19.30 3.04
CA CYS A 149 21.11 -20.61 2.59
C CYS A 149 20.50 -21.74 3.44
N ARG A 150 20.60 -21.63 4.78
CA ARG A 150 20.06 -22.67 5.68
C ARG A 150 18.55 -22.81 5.59
N LEU A 151 17.82 -21.71 5.46
CA LEU A 151 16.36 -21.73 5.30
C LEU A 151 15.92 -22.43 4.00
N ASN A 152 16.78 -22.41 2.97
CA ASN A 152 16.55 -23.09 1.70
C ASN A 152 17.22 -24.49 1.64
N GLY A 153 17.73 -25.01 2.76
CA GLY A 153 18.27 -26.37 2.88
C GLY A 153 19.77 -26.51 2.60
N PHE A 154 20.45 -25.40 2.25
CA PHE A 154 21.89 -25.42 2.00
C PHE A 154 22.69 -25.16 3.28
N PHE A 155 23.16 -26.22 3.93
CA PHE A 155 24.00 -26.14 5.14
C PHE A 155 25.50 -26.14 4.79
N ASP A 156 25.89 -26.74 3.66
CA ASP A 156 27.23 -26.66 3.11
C ASP A 156 27.20 -25.85 1.81
N LEU A 157 28.02 -24.80 1.73
CA LEU A 157 28.15 -23.98 0.52
C LEU A 157 28.76 -24.74 -0.66
N LYS A 158 29.34 -25.91 -0.44
CA LYS A 158 29.86 -26.78 -1.52
C LYS A 158 28.72 -27.41 -2.36
N GLU A 159 27.53 -27.51 -1.79
CA GLU A 159 26.32 -28.01 -2.47
C GLU A 159 25.63 -26.94 -3.31
N LEU A 160 26.10 -25.69 -3.16
CA LEU A 160 25.53 -24.54 -3.82
C LEU A 160 26.37 -24.16 -5.03
N GLN A 161 25.78 -24.16 -6.23
CA GLN A 161 26.46 -23.72 -7.44
C GLN A 161 26.38 -22.20 -7.57
N THR A 162 25.15 -21.62 -7.49
CA THR A 162 24.93 -20.18 -7.68
C THR A 162 23.89 -19.65 -6.72
N ALA A 163 24.12 -18.44 -6.20
CA ALA A 163 23.12 -17.67 -5.47
C ALA A 163 23.02 -16.26 -6.04
N ILE A 164 21.80 -15.82 -6.33
CA ILE A 164 21.49 -14.53 -6.95
C ILE A 164 20.54 -13.77 -6.05
N LEU A 165 20.89 -12.54 -5.71
CA LEU A 165 19.98 -11.59 -5.07
C LEU A 165 19.10 -10.96 -6.15
N ASP A 166 17.80 -11.22 -6.11
CA ASP A 166 16.83 -10.71 -7.07
C ASP A 166 16.37 -9.27 -6.75
N GLU A 167 15.73 -8.62 -7.71
CA GLU A 167 15.24 -7.23 -7.62
C GLU A 167 14.24 -7.01 -6.46
N ASN A 168 13.60 -8.07 -5.98
CA ASN A 168 12.63 -8.04 -4.85
C ASN A 168 13.27 -8.31 -3.48
N GLY A 169 14.62 -8.41 -3.41
CA GLY A 169 15.36 -8.69 -2.19
C GLY A 169 15.41 -10.16 -1.79
N ARG A 170 14.86 -11.08 -2.60
CA ARG A 170 14.97 -12.53 -2.37
C ARG A 170 16.26 -13.06 -2.94
N ILE A 171 16.73 -14.17 -2.37
CA ILE A 171 17.89 -14.89 -2.90
C ILE A 171 17.38 -16.16 -3.58
N SER A 172 17.70 -16.31 -4.86
CA SER A 172 17.48 -17.51 -5.64
C SER A 172 18.72 -18.39 -5.60
N PHE A 173 18.53 -19.69 -5.40
CA PHE A 173 19.61 -20.67 -5.25
C PHE A 173 19.56 -21.72 -6.36
N LEU A 174 20.72 -22.07 -6.88
CA LEU A 174 20.95 -23.18 -7.79
C LEU A 174 21.95 -24.13 -7.16
N ALA A 175 21.58 -25.42 -7.05
CA ALA A 175 22.41 -26.51 -6.58
C ALA A 175 23.22 -27.12 -7.73
#